data_b2833db824bdbf67f4d5f89cf1baf5ea
#
_entry.id   b2833db824bdbf67f4d5f89cf1baf5ea
#
_cell.length_a   1.000
_cell.length_b   1.000
_cell.length_c   1.000
_cell.angle_alpha   90.00
_cell.angle_beta   90.00
_cell.angle_gamma   90.00
#
_symmetry.space_group_name_H-M   'P 1'
#
loop_
_entity.id
_entity.type
_entity.pdbx_description
1 polymer ?
#
loop_
_entity_poly.entity_id
_entity_poly.type
_entity_poly.pdbx_seq_one_letter_code
_entity_poly.pdbx_strand_id
1 'polypeptide(L)'
;LKTDSAERKVPVYCLLKTDEYQLFHNHVVEQRLLNQENLYLFRNWNENSKLNKHTVTTPFRMIMNELFKTHDYSFHSFRHTAANHLSVLLNCDYAPLIKNLTDYTEEQYQSIRTELLRHTHGQNHWFMIAHLLGHIDPTETFKSYIHLSYLIAGHKILQSHPDIDTK
;
A
#
# COMPACT_ATOMS: atom_id res chain seq x y z
N LEU A 1 -17.14 8.91 -7.39
CA LEU A 1 -16.53 8.45 -6.14
C LEU A 1 -17.62 8.20 -5.11
N LYS A 2 -17.45 7.18 -4.25
CA LYS A 2 -18.46 6.85 -3.23
C LYS A 2 -18.47 7.86 -2.06
N THR A 3 -17.33 8.47 -1.79
CA THR A 3 -17.13 9.43 -0.69
C THR A 3 -16.02 10.41 -1.05
N ASP A 4 -16.03 11.60 -0.47
CA ASP A 4 -14.98 12.61 -0.64
C ASP A 4 -13.62 12.11 -0.17
N SER A 5 -13.57 11.24 0.84
CA SER A 5 -12.34 10.57 1.31
C SER A 5 -11.68 9.64 0.27
N ALA A 6 -12.38 9.30 -0.81
CA ALA A 6 -11.81 8.52 -1.91
C ALA A 6 -10.86 9.36 -2.79
N GLU A 7 -10.98 10.69 -2.77
CA GLU A 7 -10.05 11.61 -3.43
C GLU A 7 -8.84 11.85 -2.53
N ARG A 8 -7.71 11.28 -2.90
CA ARG A 8 -6.47 11.35 -2.11
C ARG A 8 -5.22 11.34 -2.97
N LYS A 9 -4.16 11.89 -2.43
CA LYS A 9 -2.81 11.81 -3.02
C LYS A 9 -2.10 10.57 -2.46
N VAL A 10 -1.60 9.72 -3.35
CA VAL A 10 -0.78 8.55 -3.00
C VAL A 10 0.63 8.79 -3.51
N PRO A 11 1.66 8.78 -2.66
CA PRO A 11 3.05 9.04 -3.06
C PRO A 11 3.65 7.80 -3.73
N VAL A 12 3.17 7.50 -4.93
CA VAL A 12 3.54 6.28 -5.69
C VAL A 12 5.05 6.19 -5.92
N TYR A 13 5.72 7.33 -6.08
CA TYR A 13 7.16 7.42 -6.35
C TYR A 13 8.05 6.84 -5.24
N CYS A 14 7.59 6.82 -3.99
CA CYS A 14 8.34 6.20 -2.89
C CYS A 14 7.84 4.80 -2.53
N LEU A 15 6.66 4.39 -3.01
CA LEU A 15 6.07 3.09 -2.71
C LEU A 15 6.45 2.01 -3.74
N LEU A 16 6.89 2.40 -4.92
CA LEU A 16 7.33 1.51 -5.98
C LEU A 16 8.87 1.45 -6.04
N LYS A 17 9.41 0.34 -6.50
CA LYS A 17 10.82 0.25 -6.87
C LYS A 17 11.10 1.18 -8.05
N THR A 18 12.35 1.57 -8.25
CA THR A 18 12.73 2.57 -9.26
C THR A 18 12.31 2.17 -10.67
N ASP A 19 12.49 0.92 -11.04
CA ASP A 19 12.08 0.36 -12.35
C ASP A 19 10.56 0.30 -12.50
N GLU A 20 9.84 -0.12 -11.46
CA GLU A 20 8.38 -0.13 -11.43
C GLU A 20 7.81 1.29 -11.54
N TYR A 21 8.40 2.24 -10.80
CA TYR A 21 8.01 3.65 -10.90
C TYR A 21 8.25 4.22 -12.30
N GLN A 22 9.39 3.89 -12.92
CA GLN A 22 9.69 4.34 -14.28
C GLN A 22 8.68 3.81 -15.30
N LEU A 23 8.30 2.53 -15.20
CA LEU A 23 7.25 1.93 -16.04
C LEU A 23 5.91 2.63 -15.84
N PHE A 24 5.52 2.86 -14.58
CA PHE A 24 4.29 3.58 -14.26
C PHE A 24 4.30 5.01 -14.78
N HIS A 25 5.41 5.74 -14.57
CA HIS A 25 5.57 7.12 -15.04
C HIS A 25 5.49 7.22 -16.56
N ASN A 26 6.18 6.34 -17.29
CA ASN A 26 6.14 6.30 -18.74
C ASN A 26 4.71 6.05 -19.23
N HIS A 27 3.98 5.12 -18.62
CA HIS A 27 2.58 4.89 -18.94
C HIS A 27 1.72 6.13 -18.72
N VAL A 28 1.89 6.85 -17.58
CA VAL A 28 1.16 8.11 -17.31
C VAL A 28 1.43 9.16 -18.39
N VAL A 29 2.70 9.34 -18.78
CA VAL A 29 3.12 10.29 -19.80
C VAL A 29 2.50 9.91 -21.16
N GLU A 30 2.59 8.66 -21.55
CA GLU A 30 2.01 8.15 -22.80
C GLU A 30 0.50 8.37 -22.84
N GLN A 31 -0.22 8.03 -21.79
CA GLN A 31 -1.67 8.23 -21.73
C GLN A 31 -2.07 9.71 -21.84
N ARG A 32 -1.28 10.61 -21.27
CA ARG A 32 -1.51 12.06 -21.38
C ARG A 32 -1.24 12.59 -22.78
N LEU A 33 -0.21 12.08 -23.46
CA LEU A 33 0.10 12.47 -24.84
C LEU A 33 -0.95 11.97 -25.83
N LEU A 34 -1.44 10.75 -25.64
CA LEU A 34 -2.43 10.15 -26.53
C LEU A 34 -3.81 10.77 -26.40
N ASN A 35 -4.14 11.37 -25.27
CA ASN A 35 -5.48 11.88 -25.04
C ASN A 35 -5.55 12.98 -23.98
N GLN A 36 -5.41 14.22 -24.40
CA GLN A 36 -5.44 15.39 -23.52
C GLN A 36 -6.79 15.62 -22.83
N GLU A 37 -7.87 15.11 -23.40
CA GLU A 37 -9.24 15.27 -22.86
C GLU A 37 -9.65 14.11 -21.93
N ASN A 38 -8.92 13.00 -21.93
CA ASN A 38 -9.30 11.82 -21.18
C ASN A 38 -8.60 11.75 -19.82
N LEU A 39 -9.40 11.74 -18.78
CA LEU A 39 -8.96 11.67 -17.37
C LEU A 39 -8.63 10.25 -16.87
N TYR A 40 -8.80 9.22 -17.70
CA TYR A 40 -8.58 7.85 -17.27
C TYR A 40 -7.15 7.37 -17.53
N LEU A 41 -6.44 7.04 -16.46
CA LEU A 41 -5.12 6.44 -16.54
C LEU A 41 -5.15 5.02 -17.16
N PHE A 42 -6.21 4.26 -16.88
CA PHE A 42 -6.47 2.95 -17.45
C PHE A 42 -7.77 2.99 -18.25
N ARG A 43 -7.67 2.75 -19.55
CA ARG A 43 -8.77 2.81 -20.49
C ARG A 43 -8.83 1.59 -21.39
N ASN A 44 -9.97 1.37 -22.02
CA ASN A 44 -10.08 0.39 -23.09
C ASN A 44 -9.27 0.88 -24.30
N TRP A 45 -8.52 -0.06 -24.90
CA TRP A 45 -7.61 0.26 -26.01
C TRP A 45 -8.33 0.85 -27.22
N ASN A 46 -9.51 0.32 -27.54
CA ASN A 46 -10.28 0.68 -28.73
C ASN A 46 -11.37 1.74 -28.48
N GLU A 47 -11.57 2.16 -27.24
CA GLU A 47 -12.61 3.08 -26.85
C GLU A 47 -12.05 4.12 -25.89
N ASN A 48 -12.52 5.34 -26.01
CA ASN A 48 -12.15 6.40 -25.07
C ASN A 48 -12.94 6.28 -23.75
N SER A 49 -13.07 5.06 -23.26
CA SER A 49 -13.86 4.69 -22.07
C SER A 49 -12.99 4.12 -20.98
N LYS A 50 -13.48 4.23 -19.75
CA LYS A 50 -12.85 3.64 -18.56
C LYS A 50 -12.67 2.13 -18.75
N LEU A 51 -11.49 1.61 -18.39
CA LEU A 51 -11.24 0.18 -18.39
C LEU A 51 -12.27 -0.57 -17.53
N ASN A 52 -12.86 -1.61 -18.10
CA ASN A 52 -13.80 -2.46 -17.34
C ASN A 52 -13.02 -3.21 -16.25
N LYS A 53 -13.54 -3.17 -15.03
CA LYS A 53 -12.91 -3.86 -13.88
C LYS A 53 -12.66 -5.35 -14.14
N HIS A 54 -13.54 -6.01 -14.88
CA HIS A 54 -13.41 -7.45 -15.18
C HIS A 54 -12.21 -7.75 -16.09
N THR A 55 -11.78 -6.82 -16.92
CA THR A 55 -10.56 -6.95 -17.74
C THR A 55 -9.32 -7.18 -16.89
N VAL A 56 -9.29 -6.65 -15.69
CA VAL A 56 -8.16 -6.78 -14.76
C VAL A 56 -8.42 -7.85 -13.71
N THR A 57 -9.63 -7.91 -13.15
CA THR A 57 -9.92 -8.82 -12.04
C THR A 57 -10.02 -10.28 -12.45
N THR A 58 -10.43 -10.57 -13.69
CA THR A 58 -10.54 -11.96 -14.16
C THR A 58 -9.17 -12.62 -14.35
N PRO A 59 -8.22 -12.05 -15.13
CA PRO A 59 -6.87 -12.59 -15.22
C PRO A 59 -6.18 -12.70 -13.86
N PHE A 60 -6.34 -11.69 -13.00
CA PHE A 60 -5.80 -11.73 -11.65
C PHE A 60 -6.29 -12.95 -10.87
N ARG A 61 -7.60 -13.20 -10.85
CA ARG A 61 -8.17 -14.37 -10.15
C ARG A 61 -7.65 -15.68 -10.72
N MET A 62 -7.51 -15.79 -12.05
CA MET A 62 -6.95 -16.98 -12.68
C MET A 62 -5.53 -17.24 -12.22
N ILE A 63 -4.66 -16.21 -12.20
CA ILE A 63 -3.28 -16.31 -11.73
C ILE A 63 -3.25 -16.71 -10.25
N MET A 64 -4.01 -16.05 -9.39
CA MET A 64 -4.04 -16.34 -7.95
C MET A 64 -4.56 -17.76 -7.66
N ASN A 65 -5.59 -18.21 -8.38
CA ASN A 65 -6.10 -19.58 -8.25
C ASN A 65 -5.06 -20.59 -8.67
N GLU A 66 -4.30 -20.33 -9.74
CA GLU A 66 -3.25 -21.22 -10.19
C GLU A 66 -2.09 -21.30 -9.20
N LEU A 67 -1.66 -20.17 -8.65
CA LEU A 67 -0.53 -20.08 -7.70
C LEU A 67 -0.88 -20.68 -6.34
N PHE A 68 -2.03 -20.36 -5.80
CA PHE A 68 -2.39 -20.67 -4.40
C PHE A 68 -3.43 -21.78 -4.27
N LYS A 69 -3.98 -22.25 -5.36
CA LYS A 69 -5.02 -23.30 -5.41
C LYS A 69 -6.26 -22.98 -4.56
N THR A 70 -6.58 -21.69 -4.41
CA THR A 70 -7.74 -21.18 -3.66
C THR A 70 -8.38 -20.01 -4.40
N HIS A 71 -9.69 -19.79 -4.14
CA HIS A 71 -10.46 -18.68 -4.69
C HIS A 71 -10.56 -17.46 -3.75
N ASP A 72 -9.87 -17.50 -2.61
CA ASP A 72 -10.02 -16.51 -1.54
C ASP A 72 -9.33 -15.18 -1.82
N TYR A 73 -8.38 -15.16 -2.76
CA TYR A 73 -7.63 -13.93 -3.07
C TYR A 73 -8.35 -13.04 -4.07
N SER A 74 -8.34 -11.76 -3.77
CA SER A 74 -8.91 -10.71 -4.62
C SER A 74 -8.02 -9.46 -4.60
N PHE A 75 -8.31 -8.47 -5.44
CA PHE A 75 -7.64 -7.17 -5.33
C PHE A 75 -7.77 -6.53 -3.94
N HIS A 76 -8.83 -6.85 -3.21
CA HIS A 76 -9.01 -6.40 -1.83
C HIS A 76 -7.96 -6.98 -0.88
N SER A 77 -7.49 -8.19 -1.15
CA SER A 77 -6.40 -8.82 -0.38
C SER A 77 -5.10 -8.01 -0.46
N PHE A 78 -4.76 -7.44 -1.63
CA PHE A 78 -3.61 -6.54 -1.74
C PHE A 78 -3.76 -5.28 -0.87
N ARG A 79 -4.99 -4.78 -0.75
CA ARG A 79 -5.25 -3.63 0.11
C ARG A 79 -5.01 -3.97 1.59
N HIS A 80 -5.39 -5.18 2.03
CA HIS A 80 -5.07 -5.67 3.38
C HIS A 80 -3.55 -5.80 3.58
N THR A 81 -2.85 -6.38 2.61
CA THR A 81 -1.39 -6.49 2.65
C THR A 81 -0.73 -5.11 2.73
N ALA A 82 -1.12 -4.17 1.88
CA ALA A 82 -0.60 -2.81 1.90
C ALA A 82 -0.86 -2.11 3.24
N ALA A 83 -2.05 -2.25 3.82
CA ALA A 83 -2.38 -1.69 5.12
C ALA A 83 -1.47 -2.23 6.24
N ASN A 84 -1.23 -3.54 6.26
CA ASN A 84 -0.36 -4.18 7.24
C ASN A 84 1.11 -3.78 7.05
N HIS A 85 1.62 -3.76 5.81
CA HIS A 85 2.99 -3.33 5.51
C HIS A 85 3.22 -1.85 5.91
N LEU A 86 2.30 -0.95 5.56
CA LEU A 86 2.36 0.45 5.97
C LEU A 86 2.32 0.62 7.49
N SER A 87 1.51 -0.20 8.17
CA SER A 87 1.40 -0.16 9.64
C SER A 87 2.70 -0.54 10.31
N VAL A 88 3.35 -1.60 9.84
CA VAL A 88 4.66 -2.04 10.32
C VAL A 88 5.72 -1.00 9.98
N LEU A 89 5.79 -0.55 8.74
CA LEU A 89 6.77 0.42 8.24
C LEU A 89 6.77 1.74 9.03
N LEU A 90 5.61 2.21 9.42
CA LEU A 90 5.48 3.50 10.10
C LEU A 90 5.63 3.41 11.63
N ASN A 91 5.38 2.24 12.20
CA ASN A 91 5.32 2.08 13.67
C ASN A 91 6.41 1.18 14.26
N CYS A 92 7.20 0.50 13.45
CA CYS A 92 8.31 -0.34 13.90
C CYS A 92 9.64 0.17 13.37
N ASP A 93 10.75 -0.19 14.03
CA ASP A 93 12.06 -0.04 13.46
C ASP A 93 12.43 -1.27 12.63
N TYR A 94 13.39 -1.13 11.73
CA TYR A 94 13.83 -2.25 10.90
C TYR A 94 14.47 -3.33 11.77
N ALA A 95 13.96 -4.54 11.69
CA ALA A 95 14.41 -5.70 12.45
C ALA A 95 14.26 -6.98 11.58
N PRO A 96 14.85 -8.10 11.96
CA PRO A 96 14.74 -9.36 11.20
C PRO A 96 13.29 -9.77 10.92
N LEU A 97 12.37 -9.52 11.85
CA LEU A 97 10.94 -9.76 11.65
C LEU A 97 10.38 -8.93 10.47
N ILE A 98 10.77 -7.67 10.39
CA ILE A 98 10.32 -6.75 9.33
C ILE A 98 10.84 -7.20 7.97
N LYS A 99 12.09 -7.62 7.91
CA LYS A 99 12.71 -8.18 6.71
C LYS A 99 11.93 -9.41 6.18
N ASN A 100 11.36 -10.21 7.07
CA ASN A 100 10.56 -11.38 6.68
C ASN A 100 9.12 -11.02 6.28
N LEU A 101 8.62 -9.86 6.69
CA LEU A 101 7.28 -9.39 6.36
C LEU A 101 7.24 -8.55 5.09
N THR A 102 8.36 -7.94 4.71
CA THR A 102 8.47 -7.06 3.55
C THR A 102 9.71 -7.43 2.74
N ASP A 103 9.68 -7.24 1.44
CA ASP A 103 10.84 -7.46 0.55
C ASP A 103 11.84 -6.28 0.57
N TYR A 104 11.68 -5.34 1.49
CA TYR A 104 12.53 -4.15 1.54
C TYR A 104 13.88 -4.46 2.19
N THR A 105 14.94 -3.92 1.60
CA THR A 105 16.20 -3.75 2.32
C THR A 105 16.04 -2.70 3.42
N GLU A 106 16.95 -2.68 4.39
CA GLU A 106 16.92 -1.66 5.44
C GLU A 106 16.97 -0.24 4.88
N GLU A 107 17.80 0.01 3.86
CA GLU A 107 17.91 1.30 3.19
C GLU A 107 16.59 1.71 2.52
N GLN A 108 15.95 0.79 1.79
CA GLN A 108 14.66 1.03 1.18
C GLN A 108 13.59 1.33 2.23
N TYR A 109 13.57 0.55 3.31
CA TYR A 109 12.64 0.71 4.41
C TYR A 109 12.76 2.10 5.04
N GLN A 110 13.99 2.54 5.37
CA GLN A 110 14.24 3.86 5.95
C GLN A 110 13.93 4.98 4.98
N SER A 111 14.24 4.82 3.71
CA SER A 111 13.92 5.80 2.67
C SER A 111 12.42 6.01 2.51
N ILE A 112 11.66 4.92 2.37
CA ILE A 112 10.19 4.98 2.24
C ILE A 112 9.57 5.58 3.49
N ARG A 113 10.00 5.12 4.67
CA ARG A 113 9.52 5.63 5.96
C ARG A 113 9.75 7.13 6.10
N THR A 114 10.96 7.59 5.82
CA THR A 114 11.33 9.01 5.90
C THR A 114 10.48 9.85 4.96
N GLU A 115 10.28 9.39 3.74
CA GLU A 115 9.50 10.12 2.75
C GLU A 115 8.01 10.18 3.13
N LEU A 116 7.45 9.07 3.60
CA LEU A 116 6.06 9.06 4.08
C LEU A 116 5.88 9.99 5.29
N LEU A 117 6.81 9.96 6.26
CA LEU A 117 6.76 10.80 7.46
C LEU A 117 6.92 12.29 7.15
N ARG A 118 7.66 12.65 6.10
CA ARG A 118 7.80 14.04 5.63
C ARG A 118 6.45 14.68 5.30
N HIS A 119 5.50 13.89 4.85
CA HIS A 119 4.16 14.35 4.48
C HIS A 119 3.14 14.33 5.63
N THR A 120 3.53 13.87 6.83
CA THR A 120 2.58 13.76 7.96
C THR A 120 2.38 15.05 8.73
N HIS A 121 3.29 16.03 8.63
CA HIS A 121 3.24 17.28 9.41
C HIS A 121 2.93 17.07 10.91
N GLY A 122 3.44 15.99 11.50
CA GLY A 122 3.19 15.63 12.90
C GLY A 122 1.86 14.89 13.15
N GLN A 123 1.14 14.49 12.12
CA GLN A 123 -0.05 13.65 12.28
C GLN A 123 0.31 12.27 12.80
N ASN A 124 -0.61 11.68 13.55
CA ASN A 124 -0.49 10.28 13.98
C ASN A 124 -0.42 9.35 12.76
N HIS A 125 0.51 8.41 12.77
CA HIS A 125 0.76 7.44 11.68
C HIS A 125 -0.51 6.68 11.26
N TRP A 126 -1.41 6.40 12.19
CA TRP A 126 -2.65 5.70 11.92
C TRP A 126 -3.63 6.51 11.06
N PHE A 127 -3.69 7.81 11.26
CA PHE A 127 -4.47 8.70 10.39
C PHE A 127 -3.88 8.75 8.98
N MET A 128 -2.56 8.75 8.85
CA MET A 128 -1.92 8.68 7.53
C MET A 128 -2.25 7.38 6.80
N ILE A 129 -2.16 6.23 7.48
CA ILE A 129 -2.52 4.94 6.89
C ILE A 129 -3.99 4.93 6.45
N ALA A 130 -4.89 5.39 7.32
CA ALA A 130 -6.31 5.52 7.00
C ALA A 130 -6.51 6.38 5.75
N HIS A 131 -5.87 7.55 5.70
CA HIS A 131 -5.97 8.46 4.56
C HIS A 131 -5.42 7.85 3.27
N LEU A 132 -4.27 7.18 3.29
CA LEU A 132 -3.71 6.46 2.14
C LEU A 132 -4.66 5.36 1.64
N LEU A 133 -5.41 4.74 2.55
CA LEU A 133 -6.45 3.77 2.21
C LEU A 133 -7.78 4.42 1.81
N GLY A 134 -7.95 5.72 1.97
CA GLY A 134 -9.19 6.45 1.67
C GLY A 134 -10.27 6.28 2.73
N HIS A 135 -9.88 6.08 3.98
CA HIS A 135 -10.75 6.10 5.14
C HIS A 135 -10.72 7.48 5.81
N ILE A 136 -11.82 7.90 6.38
CA ILE A 136 -11.93 9.21 7.08
C ILE A 136 -11.13 9.17 8.39
N ASP A 137 -11.18 8.02 9.08
CA ASP A 137 -10.49 7.82 10.36
C ASP A 137 -9.87 6.41 10.46
N PRO A 138 -8.99 6.17 11.45
CA PRO A 138 -8.33 4.88 11.62
C PRO A 138 -9.23 3.74 12.06
N THR A 139 -10.43 4.00 12.59
CA THR A 139 -11.31 2.96 13.18
C THR A 139 -11.64 1.87 12.18
N GLU A 140 -12.04 2.27 10.96
CA GLU A 140 -12.34 1.31 9.89
C GLU A 140 -11.09 0.56 9.46
N THR A 141 -9.95 1.26 9.42
CA THR A 141 -8.64 0.67 9.10
C THR A 141 -8.28 -0.43 10.10
N PHE A 142 -8.42 -0.15 11.40
CA PHE A 142 -8.13 -1.13 12.45
C PHE A 142 -9.07 -2.33 12.41
N LYS A 143 -10.38 -2.08 12.28
CA LYS A 143 -11.39 -3.15 12.29
C LYS A 143 -11.21 -4.13 11.13
N SER A 144 -10.92 -3.61 9.94
CA SER A 144 -11.06 -4.38 8.72
C SER A 144 -9.73 -4.73 8.05
N TYR A 145 -8.64 -4.00 8.32
CA TYR A 145 -7.42 -4.12 7.53
C TYR A 145 -6.16 -4.43 8.34
N ILE A 146 -6.06 -4.01 9.62
CA ILE A 146 -4.84 -4.20 10.41
C ILE A 146 -4.91 -5.50 11.18
N HIS A 147 -4.14 -6.49 10.76
CA HIS A 147 -4.05 -7.80 11.40
C HIS A 147 -2.75 -8.00 12.20
N LEU A 148 -1.76 -7.10 12.01
CA LEU A 148 -0.44 -7.19 12.65
C LEU A 148 -0.29 -6.26 13.86
N SER A 149 -1.39 -5.74 14.41
CA SER A 149 -1.37 -4.80 15.53
C SER A 149 -0.67 -5.37 16.77
N TYR A 150 -0.80 -6.67 17.02
CA TYR A 150 -0.12 -7.36 18.13
C TYR A 150 1.41 -7.41 17.96
N LEU A 151 1.92 -7.55 16.73
CA LEU A 151 3.35 -7.49 16.44
C LEU A 151 3.91 -6.08 16.69
N ILE A 152 3.17 -5.06 16.27
CA ILE A 152 3.52 -3.66 16.50
C ILE A 152 3.55 -3.35 18.01
N ALA A 153 2.54 -3.81 18.75
CA ALA A 153 2.48 -3.66 20.21
C ALA A 153 3.65 -4.38 20.88
N GLY A 154 3.93 -5.64 20.53
CA GLY A 154 5.05 -6.41 21.03
C GLY A 154 6.40 -5.73 20.77
N HIS A 155 6.62 -5.22 19.56
CA HIS A 155 7.83 -4.48 19.22
C HIS A 155 8.01 -3.23 20.09
N LYS A 156 6.96 -2.45 20.31
CA LYS A 156 7.00 -1.26 21.18
C LYS A 156 7.27 -1.60 22.65
N ILE A 157 6.72 -2.70 23.16
CA ILE A 157 6.98 -3.19 24.51
C ILE A 157 8.47 -3.56 24.67
N LEU A 158 9.03 -4.32 23.72
CA LEU A 158 10.44 -4.68 23.73
C LEU A 158 11.37 -3.45 23.66
N GLN A 159 11.02 -2.44 22.86
CA GLN A 159 11.77 -1.19 22.84
C GLN A 159 11.72 -0.43 24.17
N SER A 160 10.60 -0.49 24.88
CA SER A 160 10.42 0.21 26.16
C SER A 160 11.12 -0.53 27.32
N HIS A 161 11.43 -1.80 27.14
CA HIS A 161 12.03 -2.67 28.17
C HIS A 161 13.18 -3.48 27.54
N PRO A 162 14.32 -2.84 27.21
CA PRO A 162 15.44 -3.50 26.53
C PRO A 162 16.07 -4.63 27.37
N ASP A 163 15.84 -4.66 28.68
CA ASP A 163 16.39 -5.67 29.64
C ASP A 163 15.52 -6.94 29.73
N ILE A 164 14.43 -7.05 28.98
CA ILE A 164 13.70 -8.31 28.89
C ILE A 164 14.49 -9.24 27.96
N ASP A 165 15.48 -9.91 28.53
CA ASP A 165 16.18 -11.01 27.87
C ASP A 165 15.18 -12.11 27.53
N THR A 166 14.99 -12.32 26.25
CA THR A 166 14.28 -13.48 25.71
C THR A 166 15.17 -14.71 25.92
N LYS A 167 15.12 -15.29 27.15
CA LYS A 167 15.65 -16.62 27.41
C LYS A 167 14.78 -17.67 26.76
#